data_07e10a4d82ede737319ea847a33823dd
#
_entry.id   07e10a4d82ede737319ea847a33823dd
#
_cell.length_a   1.000
_cell.length_b   1.000
_cell.length_c   1.000
_cell.angle_alpha   90.00
_cell.angle_beta   90.00
_cell.angle_gamma   90.00
#
_symmetry.space_group_name_H-M   'P 1'
#
loop_
_entity.id
_entity.type
_entity.pdbx_description
1 polymer ?
#
loop_
_entity_poly.entity_id
_entity_poly.type
_entity_poly.pdbx_seq_one_letter_code
_entity_poly.pdbx_strand_id
1 'polypeptide(L)'
;MEYNFSKLWSEQFWGFFKFKNFCMYAEDEESQAAYYKRLGAIHINEKGKIIEEPSQLLLDTLIEENRAALEMIKNQVIVFLFTKYEFMIKDAIKCLLCEQPEKILRLTAEYPEYQESLGFSLKEFVKCRSKEEYVAVLSERLSTHCLSGRPSTVMKRLRCLLKFKDIDADTLDDLLEKRNNIVHESKVYELSLEDLERYYDTVESLLMTLALALKRNHIAVADNTGLLDEEEF
;
A
#
# COMPACT_ATOMS: atom_id res chain seq x y z
N MET A 1 11.35 10.80 16.86
CA MET A 1 10.89 10.59 15.44
C MET A 1 9.36 10.62 15.44
N GLU A 2 8.74 11.18 14.41
CA GLU A 2 7.29 11.34 14.34
C GLU A 2 6.70 10.46 13.23
N TYR A 3 5.61 9.72 13.55
CA TYR A 3 4.87 8.94 12.55
C TYR A 3 3.89 9.85 11.81
N ASN A 4 4.09 10.01 10.51
CA ASN A 4 3.31 10.96 9.72
C ASN A 4 2.03 10.33 9.16
N PHE A 5 1.03 10.13 10.05
CA PHE A 5 -0.28 9.57 9.71
C PHE A 5 -0.99 10.38 8.64
N SER A 6 -1.08 11.72 8.81
CA SER A 6 -1.81 12.59 7.86
C SER A 6 -1.31 12.46 6.44
N LYS A 7 0.02 12.39 6.25
CA LYS A 7 0.61 12.22 4.93
C LYS A 7 0.26 10.85 4.34
N LEU A 8 0.46 9.79 5.13
CA LEU A 8 0.19 8.41 4.68
C LEU A 8 -1.28 8.24 4.29
N TRP A 9 -2.19 8.70 5.15
CA TRP A 9 -3.63 8.64 4.91
C TRP A 9 -4.04 9.47 3.69
N SER A 10 -3.59 10.72 3.59
CA SER A 10 -3.92 11.61 2.47
C SER A 10 -3.44 11.05 1.13
N GLU A 11 -2.20 10.54 1.06
CA GLU A 11 -1.67 9.93 -0.16
C GLU A 11 -2.47 8.69 -0.57
N GLN A 12 -2.86 7.86 0.40
CA GLN A 12 -3.63 6.64 0.14
C GLN A 12 -5.06 6.97 -0.27
N PHE A 13 -5.76 7.81 0.50
CA PHE A 13 -7.14 8.21 0.24
C PHE A 13 -7.29 8.90 -1.12
N TRP A 14 -6.55 9.97 -1.37
CA TRP A 14 -6.66 10.71 -2.62
C TRP A 14 -6.18 9.90 -3.82
N GLY A 15 -5.18 9.03 -3.64
CA GLY A 15 -4.72 8.12 -4.68
C GLY A 15 -5.82 7.15 -5.09
N PHE A 16 -6.45 6.48 -4.11
CA PHE A 16 -7.52 5.52 -4.37
C PHE A 16 -8.80 6.20 -4.88
N PHE A 17 -9.19 7.34 -4.31
CA PHE A 17 -10.37 8.09 -4.75
C PHE A 17 -10.28 8.52 -6.23
N LYS A 18 -9.14 9.07 -6.64
CA LYS A 18 -8.89 9.45 -8.04
C LYS A 18 -8.93 8.23 -8.97
N PHE A 19 -8.33 7.14 -8.53
CA PHE A 19 -8.34 5.89 -9.27
C PHE A 19 -9.77 5.34 -9.43
N LYS A 20 -10.56 5.30 -8.35
CA LYS A 20 -11.96 4.85 -8.39
C LYS A 20 -12.78 5.67 -9.39
N ASN A 21 -12.68 7.00 -9.32
CA ASN A 21 -13.38 7.88 -10.26
C ASN A 21 -12.93 7.65 -11.71
N PHE A 22 -11.64 7.40 -11.94
CA PHE A 22 -11.13 7.05 -13.26
C PHE A 22 -11.71 5.72 -13.76
N CYS A 23 -11.76 4.68 -12.93
CA CYS A 23 -12.36 3.40 -13.30
C CYS A 23 -13.84 3.54 -13.65
N MET A 24 -14.63 4.24 -12.83
CA MET A 24 -16.04 4.48 -13.09
C MET A 24 -16.28 5.18 -14.44
N TYR A 25 -15.43 6.16 -14.75
CA TYR A 25 -15.49 6.86 -16.05
C TYR A 25 -15.03 5.95 -17.20
N ALA A 26 -13.98 5.17 -16.99
CA ALA A 26 -13.42 4.30 -18.02
C ALA A 26 -14.26 3.04 -18.30
N GLU A 27 -15.12 2.64 -17.36
CA GLU A 27 -16.08 1.53 -17.52
C GLU A 27 -17.39 1.96 -18.18
N ASP A 28 -17.66 3.28 -18.26
CA ASP A 28 -18.89 3.80 -18.88
C ASP A 28 -18.79 3.81 -20.42
N GLU A 29 -19.47 2.86 -21.05
CA GLU A 29 -19.43 2.67 -22.50
C GLU A 29 -19.92 3.89 -23.29
N GLU A 30 -20.87 4.67 -22.76
CA GLU A 30 -21.35 5.90 -23.41
C GLU A 30 -20.25 6.97 -23.42
N SER A 31 -19.55 7.14 -22.29
CA SER A 31 -18.42 8.06 -22.17
C SER A 31 -17.27 7.68 -23.10
N GLN A 32 -16.96 6.38 -23.21
CA GLN A 32 -15.95 5.87 -24.13
C GLN A 32 -16.33 6.15 -25.58
N ALA A 33 -17.56 5.80 -25.98
CA ALA A 33 -18.04 6.03 -27.33
C ALA A 33 -18.03 7.52 -27.69
N ALA A 34 -18.45 8.39 -26.76
CA ALA A 34 -18.42 9.84 -26.93
C ALA A 34 -16.99 10.37 -27.08
N TYR A 35 -16.04 9.83 -26.31
CA TYR A 35 -14.62 10.18 -26.40
C TYR A 35 -14.04 9.82 -27.77
N TYR A 36 -14.25 8.59 -28.25
CA TYR A 36 -13.75 8.15 -29.56
C TYR A 36 -14.36 8.94 -30.72
N LYS A 37 -15.66 9.30 -30.63
CA LYS A 37 -16.29 10.18 -31.61
C LYS A 37 -15.64 11.57 -31.66
N ARG A 38 -15.28 12.13 -30.47
CA ARG A 38 -14.63 13.46 -30.36
C ARG A 38 -13.18 13.46 -30.87
N LEU A 39 -12.47 12.35 -30.72
CA LEU A 39 -11.09 12.24 -31.23
C LEU A 39 -11.03 12.34 -32.76
N GLY A 40 -12.18 12.33 -33.45
CA GLY A 40 -12.24 12.41 -34.89
C GLY A 40 -11.39 11.32 -35.53
N ALA A 41 -11.52 10.07 -35.02
CA ALA A 41 -10.81 8.95 -35.60
C ALA A 41 -11.14 8.88 -37.06
N ILE A 42 -10.24 9.44 -37.89
CA ILE A 42 -10.36 9.45 -39.35
C ILE A 42 -10.15 8.00 -39.78
N HIS A 43 -11.24 7.33 -40.07
CA HIS A 43 -11.18 6.00 -40.64
C HIS A 43 -11.11 6.12 -42.13
N ILE A 44 -10.05 5.52 -42.68
CA ILE A 44 -9.94 5.30 -44.08
C ILE A 44 -10.39 3.86 -44.35
N ASN A 45 -11.52 3.67 -45.04
CA ASN A 45 -11.94 2.33 -45.41
C ASN A 45 -10.98 1.71 -46.44
N GLU A 46 -11.17 0.42 -46.75
CA GLU A 46 -10.36 -0.33 -47.70
C GLU A 46 -10.29 0.31 -49.11
N LYS A 47 -11.18 1.26 -49.44
CA LYS A 47 -11.23 2.02 -50.68
C LYS A 47 -10.58 3.40 -50.54
N GLY A 48 -9.88 3.71 -49.47
CA GLY A 48 -9.22 4.98 -49.22
C GLY A 48 -10.18 6.15 -48.95
N LYS A 49 -11.45 5.88 -48.60
CA LYS A 49 -12.46 6.90 -48.31
C LYS A 49 -12.52 7.20 -46.84
N ILE A 50 -12.48 8.47 -46.47
CA ILE A 50 -12.65 8.93 -45.09
C ILE A 50 -14.09 8.58 -44.63
N ILE A 51 -14.20 7.91 -43.49
CA ILE A 51 -15.45 7.64 -42.81
C ILE A 51 -15.54 8.62 -41.65
N GLU A 52 -16.58 9.46 -41.64
CA GLU A 52 -16.80 10.49 -40.59
C GLU A 52 -17.23 9.89 -39.25
N GLU A 53 -17.80 8.66 -39.23
CA GLU A 53 -18.14 7.93 -38.03
C GLU A 53 -17.41 6.59 -37.97
N PRO A 54 -16.84 6.23 -36.81
CA PRO A 54 -16.20 4.92 -36.63
C PRO A 54 -17.23 3.81 -36.82
N SER A 55 -16.84 2.72 -37.52
CA SER A 55 -17.71 1.53 -37.58
C SER A 55 -17.96 0.93 -36.20
N GLN A 56 -19.11 0.28 -36.02
CA GLN A 56 -19.41 -0.38 -34.73
C GLN A 56 -18.31 -1.37 -34.34
N LEU A 57 -17.81 -2.14 -35.32
CA LEU A 57 -16.71 -3.10 -35.09
C LEU A 57 -15.46 -2.42 -34.50
N LEU A 58 -15.13 -1.23 -34.94
CA LEU A 58 -13.97 -0.52 -34.41
C LEU A 58 -14.24 0.03 -33.02
N LEU A 59 -15.45 0.54 -32.74
CA LEU A 59 -15.83 0.97 -31.39
C LEU A 59 -15.76 -0.20 -30.43
N ASP A 60 -16.27 -1.36 -30.80
CA ASP A 60 -16.22 -2.58 -29.98
C ASP A 60 -14.77 -3.00 -29.71
N THR A 61 -13.89 -2.97 -30.73
CA THR A 61 -12.47 -3.27 -30.56
C THR A 61 -11.79 -2.30 -29.60
N LEU A 62 -12.05 -0.99 -29.72
CA LEU A 62 -11.48 0.04 -28.83
C LEU A 62 -11.99 -0.09 -27.39
N ILE A 63 -13.25 -0.48 -27.20
CA ILE A 63 -13.83 -0.75 -25.88
C ILE A 63 -13.13 -1.97 -25.24
N GLU A 64 -12.91 -3.04 -26.01
CA GLU A 64 -12.20 -4.24 -25.53
C GLU A 64 -10.75 -3.94 -25.13
N GLU A 65 -10.02 -3.19 -25.98
CA GLU A 65 -8.64 -2.76 -25.68
C GLU A 65 -8.59 -1.88 -24.41
N ASN A 66 -9.55 -0.98 -24.26
CA ASN A 66 -9.66 -0.12 -23.09
C ASN A 66 -9.96 -0.94 -21.81
N ARG A 67 -10.83 -1.94 -21.92
CA ARG A 67 -11.12 -2.87 -20.82
C ARG A 67 -9.85 -3.64 -20.39
N ALA A 68 -9.10 -4.18 -21.36
CA ALA A 68 -7.84 -4.86 -21.07
C ALA A 68 -6.81 -3.94 -20.38
N ALA A 69 -6.68 -2.68 -20.86
CA ALA A 69 -5.82 -1.69 -20.24
C ALA A 69 -6.28 -1.34 -18.80
N LEU A 70 -7.60 -1.24 -18.60
CA LEU A 70 -8.16 -0.96 -17.28
C LEU A 70 -7.88 -2.09 -16.28
N GLU A 71 -8.00 -3.36 -16.70
CA GLU A 71 -7.63 -4.50 -15.85
C GLU A 71 -6.14 -4.46 -15.47
N MET A 72 -5.25 -4.09 -16.37
CA MET A 72 -3.84 -3.89 -16.04
C MET A 72 -3.65 -2.79 -14.99
N ILE A 73 -4.37 -1.67 -15.11
CA ILE A 73 -4.31 -0.57 -14.14
C ILE A 73 -4.85 -1.01 -12.77
N LYS A 74 -5.97 -1.75 -12.73
CA LYS A 74 -6.52 -2.31 -11.49
C LYS A 74 -5.51 -3.24 -10.78
N ASN A 75 -4.78 -4.04 -11.53
CA ASN A 75 -3.72 -4.89 -10.99
C ASN A 75 -2.56 -4.07 -10.40
N GLN A 76 -2.23 -2.91 -10.97
CA GLN A 76 -1.20 -2.02 -10.39
C GLN A 76 -1.65 -1.41 -9.05
N VAL A 77 -2.97 -1.27 -8.81
CA VAL A 77 -3.47 -0.82 -7.50
C VAL A 77 -3.18 -1.84 -6.41
N ILE A 78 -3.24 -3.14 -6.69
CA ILE A 78 -2.83 -4.21 -5.76
C ILE A 78 -1.37 -4.01 -5.33
N VAL A 79 -0.47 -3.76 -6.31
CA VAL A 79 0.95 -3.52 -6.04
C VAL A 79 1.14 -2.24 -5.22
N PHE A 80 0.40 -1.19 -5.53
CA PHE A 80 0.43 0.08 -4.80
C PHE A 80 -0.03 -0.09 -3.34
N LEU A 81 -1.18 -0.74 -3.10
CA LEU A 81 -1.72 -0.95 -1.76
C LEU A 81 -0.77 -1.79 -0.90
N PHE A 82 -0.17 -2.85 -1.47
CA PHE A 82 0.79 -3.65 -0.74
C PHE A 82 2.08 -2.86 -0.43
N THR A 83 2.54 -2.03 -1.34
CA THR A 83 3.69 -1.14 -1.08
C THR A 83 3.39 -0.14 0.05
N LYS A 84 2.16 0.40 0.11
CA LYS A 84 1.72 1.26 1.23
C LYS A 84 1.67 0.50 2.55
N TYR A 85 1.14 -0.73 2.54
CA TYR A 85 1.17 -1.64 3.69
C TYR A 85 2.59 -1.84 4.24
N GLU A 86 3.56 -2.20 3.40
CA GLU A 86 4.95 -2.39 3.83
C GLU A 86 5.55 -1.11 4.41
N PHE A 87 5.34 0.02 3.73
CA PHE A 87 5.90 1.30 4.13
C PHE A 87 5.36 1.77 5.48
N MET A 88 4.02 1.72 5.71
CA MET A 88 3.42 2.20 6.95
C MET A 88 3.85 1.36 8.17
N ILE A 89 3.98 0.04 8.02
CA ILE A 89 4.43 -0.83 9.11
C ILE A 89 5.90 -0.57 9.41
N LYS A 90 6.72 -0.49 8.38
CA LYS A 90 8.15 -0.21 8.53
C LYS A 90 8.38 1.09 9.28
N ASP A 91 7.67 2.15 8.89
CA ASP A 91 7.79 3.46 9.52
C ASP A 91 7.27 3.45 10.97
N ALA A 92 6.15 2.76 11.23
CA ALA A 92 5.60 2.61 12.58
C ALA A 92 6.58 1.89 13.53
N ILE A 93 7.16 0.76 13.08
CA ILE A 93 8.15 0.01 13.88
C ILE A 93 9.38 0.87 14.11
N LYS A 94 9.87 1.56 13.09
CA LYS A 94 11.04 2.43 13.19
C LYS A 94 10.83 3.56 14.19
N CYS A 95 9.70 4.29 14.11
CA CYS A 95 9.34 5.33 15.06
C CYS A 95 9.29 4.78 16.50
N LEU A 96 8.62 3.65 16.68
CA LEU A 96 8.51 3.00 17.99
C LEU A 96 9.87 2.62 18.59
N LEU A 97 10.72 1.94 17.82
CA LEU A 97 12.02 1.47 18.31
C LEU A 97 13.03 2.61 18.51
N CYS A 98 12.92 3.70 17.78
CA CYS A 98 13.74 4.89 18.03
C CYS A 98 13.40 5.58 19.34
N GLU A 99 12.10 5.67 19.67
CA GLU A 99 11.61 6.33 20.90
C GLU A 99 11.67 5.40 22.14
N GLN A 100 11.51 4.09 21.92
CA GLN A 100 11.49 3.07 22.96
C GLN A 100 12.45 1.91 22.63
N PRO A 101 13.78 2.16 22.66
CA PRO A 101 14.78 1.16 22.25
C PRO A 101 14.81 -0.11 23.10
N GLU A 102 14.26 -0.08 24.32
CA GLU A 102 14.10 -1.27 25.15
C GLU A 102 13.17 -2.32 24.52
N LYS A 103 12.28 -1.93 23.61
CA LYS A 103 11.44 -2.86 22.83
C LYS A 103 12.26 -3.71 21.84
N ILE A 104 13.47 -3.28 21.45
CA ILE A 104 14.41 -4.09 20.70
C ILE A 104 14.73 -5.37 21.48
N LEU A 105 15.02 -5.26 22.78
CA LEU A 105 15.34 -6.40 23.63
C LEU A 105 14.14 -7.35 23.75
N ARG A 106 12.91 -6.81 23.85
CA ARG A 106 11.70 -7.61 23.87
C ARG A 106 11.49 -8.38 22.56
N LEU A 107 11.65 -7.70 21.41
CA LEU A 107 11.50 -8.32 20.10
C LEU A 107 12.50 -9.45 19.89
N THR A 108 13.78 -9.23 20.25
CA THR A 108 14.83 -10.23 20.09
C THR A 108 14.74 -11.38 21.08
N ALA A 109 14.11 -11.19 22.23
CA ALA A 109 13.81 -12.27 23.16
C ALA A 109 12.70 -13.19 22.64
N GLU A 110 11.67 -12.62 22.01
CA GLU A 110 10.54 -13.34 21.41
C GLU A 110 10.93 -14.02 20.09
N TYR A 111 11.81 -13.36 19.31
CA TYR A 111 12.26 -13.79 17.97
C TYR A 111 13.79 -13.84 17.93
N PRO A 112 14.42 -14.94 18.43
CA PRO A 112 15.88 -15.04 18.54
C PRO A 112 16.65 -14.91 17.21
N GLU A 113 16.00 -15.22 16.09
CA GLU A 113 16.57 -15.05 14.75
C GLU A 113 16.99 -13.60 14.45
N TYR A 114 16.39 -12.62 15.14
CA TYR A 114 16.76 -11.21 14.97
C TYR A 114 18.06 -10.85 15.70
N GLN A 115 18.51 -11.65 16.66
CA GLN A 115 19.79 -11.40 17.35
C GLN A 115 20.97 -11.48 16.39
N GLU A 116 20.95 -12.42 15.45
CA GLU A 116 22.01 -12.55 14.44
C GLU A 116 22.04 -11.32 13.51
N SER A 117 20.87 -10.83 13.12
CA SER A 117 20.76 -9.64 12.26
C SER A 117 21.11 -8.33 12.96
N LEU A 118 21.07 -8.31 14.30
CA LEU A 118 21.47 -7.19 15.15
C LEU A 118 22.93 -7.23 15.58
N GLY A 119 23.71 -8.17 15.09
CA GLY A 119 25.12 -8.32 15.46
C GLY A 119 25.81 -6.97 15.62
N PHE A 120 26.34 -6.70 16.83
CA PHE A 120 27.03 -5.44 17.12
C PHE A 120 28.21 -5.29 16.17
N SER A 121 28.18 -4.26 15.36
CA SER A 121 29.30 -3.87 14.50
C SER A 121 30.01 -2.67 15.10
N LEU A 122 31.19 -2.90 15.68
CA LEU A 122 32.04 -1.81 16.17
C LEU A 122 32.31 -0.77 15.07
N LYS A 123 32.44 -1.22 13.81
CA LYS A 123 32.67 -0.34 12.65
C LYS A 123 31.47 0.59 12.39
N GLU A 124 30.26 0.07 12.54
CA GLU A 124 29.04 0.87 12.40
C GLU A 124 28.88 1.83 13.58
N PHE A 125 29.07 1.32 14.80
CA PHE A 125 28.98 2.13 16.01
C PHE A 125 29.94 3.33 15.99
N VAL A 126 31.20 3.11 15.58
CA VAL A 126 32.20 4.18 15.49
C VAL A 126 31.87 5.24 14.42
N LYS A 127 31.08 4.87 13.40
CA LYS A 127 30.59 5.82 12.38
C LYS A 127 29.45 6.70 12.87
N CYS A 128 28.69 6.24 13.85
CA CYS A 128 27.57 6.99 14.41
C CYS A 128 28.11 8.09 15.34
N ARG A 129 27.52 9.27 15.28
CA ARG A 129 27.92 10.43 16.09
C ARG A 129 27.31 10.39 17.50
N SER A 130 26.25 9.62 17.69
CA SER A 130 25.55 9.47 18.95
C SER A 130 24.94 8.08 19.11
N LYS A 131 24.50 7.77 20.35
CA LYS A 131 23.76 6.55 20.67
C LYS A 131 22.43 6.51 19.89
N GLU A 132 21.76 7.65 19.79
CA GLU A 132 20.47 7.81 19.11
C GLU A 132 20.62 7.51 17.62
N GLU A 133 21.70 7.94 16.97
CA GLU A 133 21.99 7.62 15.59
C GLU A 133 22.20 6.11 15.39
N TYR A 134 22.91 5.46 16.32
CA TYR A 134 23.07 4.00 16.27
C TYR A 134 21.76 3.23 16.49
N VAL A 135 20.92 3.69 17.44
CA VAL A 135 19.57 3.15 17.65
C VAL A 135 18.73 3.28 16.38
N ALA A 136 18.81 4.42 15.69
CA ALA A 136 18.09 4.62 14.42
C ALA A 136 18.54 3.64 13.32
N VAL A 137 19.84 3.34 13.23
CA VAL A 137 20.36 2.31 12.30
C VAL A 137 19.82 0.92 12.64
N LEU A 138 19.81 0.55 13.93
CA LEU A 138 19.26 -0.74 14.37
C LEU A 138 17.76 -0.82 14.12
N SER A 139 17.02 0.27 14.39
CA SER A 139 15.57 0.36 14.19
C SER A 139 15.20 0.21 12.71
N GLU A 140 15.96 0.84 11.80
CA GLU A 140 15.77 0.69 10.35
C GLU A 140 15.99 -0.76 9.91
N ARG A 141 17.03 -1.42 10.40
CA ARG A 141 17.33 -2.81 10.09
C ARG A 141 16.23 -3.74 10.60
N LEU A 142 15.85 -3.61 11.87
CA LEU A 142 14.78 -4.41 12.47
C LEU A 142 13.44 -4.20 11.81
N SER A 143 13.06 -2.96 11.51
CA SER A 143 11.80 -2.68 10.83
C SER A 143 11.71 -3.40 9.48
N THR A 144 12.82 -3.49 8.76
CA THR A 144 12.92 -4.25 7.50
C THR A 144 12.78 -5.76 7.72
N HIS A 145 13.46 -6.31 8.74
CA HIS A 145 13.34 -7.74 9.07
C HIS A 145 11.95 -8.13 9.57
N CYS A 146 11.28 -7.25 10.33
CA CYS A 146 9.93 -7.49 10.82
C CYS A 146 8.90 -7.66 9.70
N LEU A 147 9.14 -7.08 8.52
CA LEU A 147 8.29 -7.21 7.34
C LEU A 147 8.47 -8.53 6.57
N SER A 148 9.44 -9.36 6.94
CA SER A 148 9.67 -10.61 6.24
C SER A 148 8.55 -11.63 6.48
N GLY A 149 8.12 -12.33 5.43
CA GLY A 149 7.09 -13.36 5.49
C GLY A 149 5.69 -12.85 5.16
N ARG A 150 4.68 -13.64 5.54
CA ARG A 150 3.28 -13.29 5.30
C ARG A 150 2.79 -12.19 6.24
N PRO A 151 1.84 -11.33 5.81
CA PRO A 151 1.20 -10.32 6.66
C PRO A 151 0.70 -10.86 8.00
N SER A 152 0.07 -12.04 8.03
CA SER A 152 -0.36 -12.71 9.27
C SER A 152 0.79 -12.94 10.26
N THR A 153 2.01 -13.22 9.77
CA THR A 153 3.22 -13.34 10.60
C THR A 153 3.73 -11.97 11.05
N VAL A 154 3.71 -10.98 10.15
CA VAL A 154 4.08 -9.59 10.48
C VAL A 154 3.18 -9.03 11.58
N MET A 155 1.87 -9.29 11.50
CA MET A 155 0.91 -8.88 12.55
C MET A 155 1.21 -9.50 13.91
N LYS A 156 1.66 -10.77 13.98
CA LYS A 156 2.09 -11.39 15.25
C LYS A 156 3.31 -10.68 15.85
N ARG A 157 4.28 -10.29 15.02
CA ARG A 157 5.46 -9.53 15.47
C ARG A 157 5.10 -8.13 15.95
N LEU A 158 4.21 -7.46 15.24
CA LEU A 158 3.68 -6.16 15.65
C LEU A 158 2.97 -6.23 17.01
N ARG A 159 2.17 -7.29 17.28
CA ARG A 159 1.51 -7.48 18.56
C ARG A 159 2.48 -7.72 19.73
N CYS A 160 3.67 -8.24 19.45
CA CYS A 160 4.74 -8.29 20.46
C CYS A 160 5.18 -6.88 20.88
N LEU A 161 5.17 -5.92 19.95
CA LEU A 161 5.65 -4.54 20.16
C LEU A 161 4.53 -3.58 20.62
N LEU A 162 3.34 -3.72 20.01
CA LEU A 162 2.20 -2.83 20.18
C LEU A 162 0.94 -3.62 20.50
N LYS A 163 0.11 -3.08 21.40
CA LYS A 163 -1.26 -3.59 21.59
C LYS A 163 -2.18 -2.85 20.63
N PHE A 164 -2.85 -3.58 19.75
CA PHE A 164 -3.82 -3.01 18.81
C PHE A 164 -4.96 -4.01 18.50
N LYS A 165 -6.03 -3.49 17.92
CA LYS A 165 -7.22 -4.23 17.50
C LYS A 165 -6.87 -5.25 16.42
N ASP A 166 -7.61 -6.34 16.33
CA ASP A 166 -7.43 -7.31 15.27
C ASP A 166 -7.73 -6.70 13.89
N ILE A 167 -6.89 -7.04 12.94
CA ILE A 167 -6.98 -6.66 11.53
C ILE A 167 -7.23 -7.94 10.73
N ASP A 168 -7.95 -7.82 9.64
CA ASP A 168 -8.17 -8.91 8.68
C ASP A 168 -6.84 -9.31 8.00
N ALA A 169 -6.12 -10.22 8.66
CA ALA A 169 -4.84 -10.72 8.19
C ALA A 169 -5.00 -11.61 6.93
N ASP A 170 -6.15 -12.23 6.75
CA ASP A 170 -6.40 -13.12 5.60
C ASP A 170 -6.52 -12.29 4.31
N THR A 171 -7.21 -11.16 4.36
CA THR A 171 -7.26 -10.21 3.24
C THR A 171 -5.86 -9.63 2.91
N LEU A 172 -5.02 -9.37 3.92
CA LEU A 172 -3.65 -8.92 3.68
C LEU A 172 -2.76 -10.03 3.09
N ASP A 173 -2.94 -11.28 3.52
CA ASP A 173 -2.21 -12.44 2.96
C ASP A 173 -2.62 -12.68 1.48
N ASP A 174 -3.91 -12.54 1.14
CA ASP A 174 -4.41 -12.60 -0.24
C ASP A 174 -3.86 -11.43 -1.10
N LEU A 175 -3.81 -10.23 -0.53
CA LEU A 175 -3.20 -9.06 -1.18
C LEU A 175 -1.72 -9.31 -1.53
N LEU A 176 -0.95 -9.91 -0.60
CA LEU A 176 0.44 -10.30 -0.85
C LEU A 176 0.56 -11.34 -1.98
N GLU A 177 -0.30 -12.37 -1.96
CA GLU A 177 -0.28 -13.42 -2.97
C GLU A 177 -0.55 -12.85 -4.36
N LYS A 178 -1.60 -12.02 -4.50
CA LYS A 178 -1.90 -11.35 -5.77
C LYS A 178 -0.77 -10.46 -6.24
N ARG A 179 -0.22 -9.63 -5.32
CA ARG A 179 0.93 -8.77 -5.64
C ARG A 179 2.12 -9.59 -6.16
N ASN A 180 2.45 -10.70 -5.51
CA ASN A 180 3.57 -11.54 -5.93
C ASN A 180 3.34 -12.16 -7.31
N ASN A 181 2.15 -12.68 -7.57
CA ASN A 181 1.80 -13.24 -8.87
C ASN A 181 1.80 -12.16 -9.98
N ILE A 182 1.33 -10.94 -9.70
CA ILE A 182 1.39 -9.82 -10.65
C ILE A 182 2.84 -9.45 -10.98
N VAL A 183 3.68 -9.30 -9.94
CA VAL A 183 5.05 -8.79 -10.11
C VAL A 183 6.01 -9.85 -10.65
N HIS A 184 5.91 -11.09 -10.21
CA HIS A 184 6.88 -12.14 -10.53
C HIS A 184 6.43 -13.07 -11.66
N GLU A 185 5.11 -13.23 -11.84
CA GLU A 185 4.55 -14.15 -12.82
C GLU A 185 3.82 -13.42 -13.96
N SER A 186 3.75 -12.08 -13.90
CA SER A 186 3.00 -11.24 -14.85
C SER A 186 1.53 -11.64 -14.99
N LYS A 187 0.95 -12.19 -13.91
CA LYS A 187 -0.44 -12.61 -13.89
C LYS A 187 -1.36 -11.40 -13.84
N VAL A 188 -2.41 -11.42 -14.64
CA VAL A 188 -3.47 -10.42 -14.61
C VAL A 188 -4.70 -11.05 -13.98
N TYR A 189 -5.28 -10.37 -12.98
CA TYR A 189 -6.51 -10.74 -12.32
C TYR A 189 -7.66 -9.88 -12.83
N GLU A 190 -8.81 -10.48 -13.05
CA GLU A 190 -10.06 -9.75 -13.22
C GLU A 190 -10.51 -9.27 -11.84
N LEU A 191 -10.47 -7.95 -11.62
CA LEU A 191 -10.77 -7.34 -10.33
C LEU A 191 -11.96 -6.39 -10.45
N SER A 192 -12.96 -6.59 -9.61
CA SER A 192 -14.03 -5.63 -9.44
C SER A 192 -13.56 -4.41 -8.63
N LEU A 193 -14.29 -3.31 -8.69
CA LEU A 193 -14.04 -2.17 -7.80
C LEU A 193 -14.27 -2.53 -6.33
N GLU A 194 -15.25 -3.42 -6.05
CA GLU A 194 -15.53 -3.92 -4.70
C GLU A 194 -14.35 -4.73 -4.12
N ASP A 195 -13.67 -5.53 -4.96
CA ASP A 195 -12.45 -6.23 -4.52
C ASP A 195 -11.36 -5.24 -4.12
N LEU A 196 -11.17 -4.19 -4.91
CA LEU A 196 -10.16 -3.17 -4.64
C LEU A 196 -10.52 -2.32 -3.43
N GLU A 197 -11.81 -2.01 -3.21
CA GLU A 197 -12.29 -1.32 -2.01
C GLU A 197 -12.02 -2.17 -0.76
N ARG A 198 -12.30 -3.46 -0.78
CA ARG A 198 -12.01 -4.35 0.35
C ARG A 198 -10.53 -4.34 0.74
N TYR A 199 -9.61 -4.38 -0.23
CA TYR A 199 -8.18 -4.27 0.06
C TYR A 199 -7.81 -2.88 0.59
N TYR A 200 -8.36 -1.84 -0.01
CA TYR A 200 -8.14 -0.46 0.43
C TYR A 200 -8.59 -0.28 1.88
N ASP A 201 -9.82 -0.67 2.23
CA ASP A 201 -10.40 -0.54 3.56
C ASP A 201 -9.58 -1.31 4.61
N THR A 202 -9.08 -2.50 4.25
CA THR A 202 -8.22 -3.30 5.14
C THR A 202 -6.88 -2.59 5.41
N VAL A 203 -6.26 -2.03 4.37
CA VAL A 203 -4.99 -1.29 4.49
C VAL A 203 -5.20 0.03 5.24
N GLU A 204 -6.32 0.74 5.02
CA GLU A 204 -6.68 1.96 5.75
C GLU A 204 -6.96 1.67 7.23
N SER A 205 -7.73 0.62 7.54
CA SER A 205 -7.99 0.17 8.90
C SER A 205 -6.70 -0.16 9.65
N LEU A 206 -5.74 -0.78 8.98
CA LEU A 206 -4.42 -1.03 9.56
C LEU A 206 -3.66 0.28 9.85
N LEU A 207 -3.67 1.24 8.93
CA LEU A 207 -3.02 2.55 9.11
C LEU A 207 -3.58 3.29 10.33
N MET A 208 -4.92 3.36 10.45
CA MET A 208 -5.61 3.95 11.60
C MET A 208 -5.22 3.25 12.90
N THR A 209 -5.29 1.92 12.91
CA THR A 209 -4.98 1.09 14.07
C THR A 209 -3.53 1.26 14.52
N LEU A 210 -2.57 1.33 13.60
CA LEU A 210 -1.16 1.57 13.92
C LEU A 210 -0.95 2.97 14.52
N ALA A 211 -1.55 4.01 13.93
CA ALA A 211 -1.44 5.37 14.41
C ALA A 211 -1.98 5.51 15.85
N LEU A 212 -3.16 4.94 16.12
CA LEU A 212 -3.76 4.92 17.46
C LEU A 212 -2.89 4.13 18.46
N ALA A 213 -2.34 2.97 18.04
CA ALA A 213 -1.47 2.19 18.89
C ALA A 213 -0.16 2.94 19.23
N LEU A 214 0.38 3.70 18.29
CA LEU A 214 1.54 4.56 18.52
C LEU A 214 1.21 5.71 19.48
N LYS A 215 0.09 6.42 19.29
CA LYS A 215 -0.39 7.46 20.27
C LYS A 215 -0.51 6.90 21.68
N ARG A 216 -1.10 5.70 21.86
CA ARG A 216 -1.22 5.04 23.17
C ARG A 216 0.14 4.64 23.78
N ASN A 217 1.17 4.47 22.97
CA ASN A 217 2.53 4.23 23.43
C ASN A 217 3.34 5.53 23.54
N HIS A 218 2.69 6.71 23.53
CA HIS A 218 3.32 8.03 23.65
C HIS A 218 4.33 8.33 22.55
N ILE A 219 4.16 7.73 21.38
CA ILE A 219 4.93 8.06 20.19
C ILE A 219 4.25 9.24 19.49
N ALA A 220 5.04 10.23 19.06
CA ALA A 220 4.52 11.37 18.32
C ALA A 220 3.90 10.91 16.99
N VAL A 221 2.64 11.30 16.75
CA VAL A 221 1.88 11.02 15.52
C VAL A 221 1.38 12.34 14.97
N ALA A 222 1.84 12.70 13.76
CA ALA A 222 1.33 13.87 13.06
C ALA A 222 -0.06 13.55 12.49
N ASP A 223 -1.09 14.12 13.11
CA ASP A 223 -2.46 14.06 12.64
C ASP A 223 -3.06 15.45 12.48
N ASN A 224 -3.18 15.91 11.23
CA ASN A 224 -3.82 17.15 10.85
C ASN A 224 -5.24 16.93 10.30
N THR A 225 -5.72 15.68 10.33
CA THR A 225 -7.04 15.31 9.79
C THR A 225 -8.12 15.34 10.84
N GLY A 226 -7.75 15.19 12.11
CA GLY A 226 -8.66 15.01 13.24
C GLY A 226 -9.30 13.62 13.32
N LEU A 227 -8.98 12.72 12.39
CA LEU A 227 -9.57 11.38 12.33
C LEU A 227 -9.22 10.51 13.55
N LEU A 228 -8.04 10.74 14.15
CA LEU A 228 -7.60 9.98 15.32
C LEU A 228 -8.18 10.49 16.64
N ASP A 229 -8.86 11.62 16.65
CA ASP A 229 -9.45 12.22 17.85
C ASP A 229 -10.94 11.84 18.02
N GLU A 230 -11.61 11.41 16.93
CA GLU A 230 -13.01 10.99 16.92
C GLU A 230 -13.21 9.54 17.40
N GLU A 231 -12.15 8.73 17.44
CA GLU A 231 -12.24 7.35 17.93
C GLU A 231 -11.93 7.29 19.42
N GLU A 232 -12.92 7.54 20.29
CA GLU A 232 -12.94 7.03 21.67
C GLU A 232 -13.17 5.51 21.62
N PHE A 233 -12.12 4.74 21.90
CA PHE A 233 -12.19 3.28 22.08
C PHE A 233 -12.15 2.90 23.56
#